data_d04a7c92ef25510a0de5ec8bc5e7b01a
#
_entry.id   d04a7c92ef25510a0de5ec8bc5e7b01a
#
_cell.length_a   1.000
_cell.length_b   1.000
_cell.length_c   1.000
_cell.angle_alpha   90.00
_cell.angle_beta   90.00
_cell.angle_gamma   90.00
#
_symmetry.space_group_name_H-M   'P 1'
#
loop_
_entity.id
_entity.type
_entity.pdbx_description
1 polymer ?
#
loop_
_entity_poly.entity_id
_entity_poly.type
_entity_poly.pdbx_seq_one_letter_code
_entity_poly.pdbx_strand_id
1 'polypeptide(L)'
;MSKKNLSLLMDGFMGEANQAELAKEQPKEKAVEQVAEQAEQPAAQDDKQEIPKAFIRQSRDRMDLYYALGMNGDRVSKIYINPTEEGEMNFSMNIYVVEREFLIRMIDDAYVHGHTYFVRDLLDKQIDRLDIRGFCYDGYVVNIHDTQSYFEENMRLLQEENLNALFSPNQIYTKIRDDNPTRYINGSKAKNVMVADGCVIEGEVENSVLFRGVHVGKGAKVKNCVLMQDTVVEDNASVEYVITDKNVRVTEGKSLTGNESYQVYVSKGQVV
;
A
#
# COMPACT_ATOMS: atom_id res chain seq x y z
N MET A 1 -31.28 -11.57 -6.71
CA MET A 1 -30.14 -12.39 -6.24
C MET A 1 -29.69 -11.98 -4.84
N SER A 2 -29.36 -12.93 -4.00
CA SER A 2 -29.15 -12.70 -2.56
C SER A 2 -27.82 -11.99 -2.29
N LYS A 3 -27.81 -11.03 -1.34
CA LYS A 3 -26.62 -10.33 -0.80
C LYS A 3 -25.48 -11.27 -0.35
N LYS A 4 -25.75 -12.57 -0.16
CA LYS A 4 -24.77 -13.61 0.21
C LYS A 4 -23.76 -13.95 -0.89
N ASN A 5 -24.12 -13.83 -2.16
CA ASN A 5 -23.20 -14.23 -3.26
C ASN A 5 -22.14 -13.16 -3.55
N LEU A 6 -22.47 -11.89 -3.31
CA LEU A 6 -21.51 -10.80 -3.45
C LEU A 6 -20.42 -10.82 -2.34
N SER A 7 -20.82 -11.22 -1.12
CA SER A 7 -19.92 -11.37 0.02
C SER A 7 -18.84 -12.43 -0.23
N LEU A 8 -19.19 -13.59 -0.77
CA LEU A 8 -18.26 -14.70 -1.03
C LEU A 8 -17.18 -14.41 -2.08
N LEU A 9 -17.49 -13.55 -3.06
CA LEU A 9 -16.52 -13.12 -4.07
C LEU A 9 -15.59 -12.02 -3.54
N MET A 10 -16.09 -11.15 -2.66
CA MET A 10 -15.29 -10.10 -2.03
C MET A 10 -14.35 -10.66 -0.96
N ASP A 11 -14.74 -11.73 -0.26
CA ASP A 11 -13.91 -12.41 0.75
C ASP A 11 -12.69 -13.11 0.13
N GLY A 12 -12.77 -13.49 -1.15
CA GLY A 12 -11.64 -14.01 -1.92
C GLY A 12 -10.65 -12.92 -2.40
N PHE A 13 -11.08 -11.67 -2.42
CA PHE A 13 -10.27 -10.52 -2.87
C PHE A 13 -9.66 -9.69 -1.73
N MET A 14 -10.24 -9.77 -0.55
CA MET A 14 -9.81 -9.03 0.62
C MET A 14 -9.56 -10.04 1.74
N GLY A 15 -8.31 -10.40 1.96
CA GLY A 15 -7.96 -11.20 3.13
C GLY A 15 -8.55 -10.55 4.40
N GLU A 16 -9.30 -11.34 5.14
CA GLU A 16 -9.97 -11.09 6.43
C GLU A 16 -9.83 -9.68 7.04
N ALA A 17 -10.51 -8.69 6.48
CA ALA A 17 -10.71 -7.40 7.10
C ALA A 17 -12.11 -7.34 7.69
N ASN A 18 -12.17 -7.49 9.01
CA ASN A 18 -13.25 -7.16 9.97
C ASN A 18 -14.65 -6.88 9.39
N GLN A 19 -15.50 -7.90 9.34
CA GLN A 19 -16.92 -7.81 8.98
C GLN A 19 -17.81 -7.04 9.98
N ALA A 20 -17.30 -6.57 11.10
CA ALA A 20 -18.10 -5.95 12.16
C ALA A 20 -18.33 -4.43 11.98
N GLU A 21 -17.57 -3.72 11.18
CA GLU A 21 -17.68 -2.26 11.05
C GLU A 21 -18.42 -1.75 9.81
N LEU A 22 -18.70 -2.60 8.83
CA LEU A 22 -19.36 -2.20 7.57
C LEU A 22 -20.89 -1.99 7.65
N ALA A 23 -21.49 -2.20 8.82
CA ALA A 23 -22.96 -2.15 8.98
C ALA A 23 -23.54 -0.79 9.42
N LYS A 24 -22.76 0.26 9.60
CA LYS A 24 -23.23 1.49 10.26
C LYS A 24 -22.98 2.84 9.57
N GLU A 25 -22.47 2.93 8.37
CA GLU A 25 -22.37 4.23 7.70
C GLU A 25 -22.91 4.18 6.27
N GLN A 26 -24.07 4.83 6.08
CA GLN A 26 -24.54 5.21 4.74
C GLN A 26 -23.69 6.41 4.27
N PRO A 27 -23.06 6.37 3.09
CA PRO A 27 -22.37 7.54 2.53
C PRO A 27 -23.40 8.59 2.15
N LYS A 28 -23.20 9.82 2.56
CA LYS A 28 -23.99 10.96 2.13
C LYS A 28 -23.72 11.23 0.64
N GLU A 29 -24.74 11.22 -0.17
CA GLU A 29 -24.74 11.46 -1.63
C GLU A 29 -23.96 12.71 -2.12
N LYS A 30 -23.65 13.64 -1.24
CA LYS A 30 -22.96 14.90 -1.60
C LYS A 30 -21.46 14.79 -1.90
N ALA A 31 -20.81 13.69 -1.53
CA ALA A 31 -19.37 13.55 -1.79
C ALA A 31 -19.09 13.04 -3.22
N VAL A 32 -20.04 12.37 -3.84
CA VAL A 32 -19.89 11.82 -5.19
C VAL A 32 -20.06 12.90 -6.25
N GLU A 33 -20.92 13.90 -6.00
CA GLU A 33 -21.16 15.01 -6.93
C GLU A 33 -19.96 15.96 -7.08
N GLN A 34 -19.19 16.18 -6.00
CA GLN A 34 -18.01 17.05 -6.07
C GLN A 34 -16.81 16.42 -6.81
N VAL A 35 -16.72 15.10 -6.85
CA VAL A 35 -15.66 14.41 -7.61
C VAL A 35 -15.99 14.35 -9.10
N ALA A 36 -17.29 14.30 -9.46
CA ALA A 36 -17.73 14.33 -10.85
C ALA A 36 -17.59 15.72 -11.49
N GLU A 37 -17.78 16.79 -10.73
CA GLU A 37 -17.70 18.17 -11.23
C GLU A 37 -16.25 18.66 -11.51
N GLN A 38 -15.24 17.97 -10.95
CA GLN A 38 -13.82 18.24 -11.25
C GLN A 38 -13.28 17.44 -12.43
N ALA A 39 -14.03 16.50 -12.97
CA ALA A 39 -13.62 15.68 -14.12
C ALA A 39 -14.02 16.29 -15.49
N GLU A 40 -14.80 17.39 -15.51
CA GLU A 40 -15.19 18.09 -16.73
C GLU A 40 -14.35 19.35 -16.97
N GLN A 41 -13.04 19.20 -17.19
CA GLN A 41 -12.28 20.24 -17.89
C GLN A 41 -11.77 19.69 -19.22
N PRO A 42 -11.93 20.45 -20.32
CA PRO A 42 -11.71 19.94 -21.66
C PRO A 42 -10.21 19.73 -21.93
N ALA A 43 -9.90 18.57 -22.40
CA ALA A 43 -8.60 18.25 -22.99
C ALA A 43 -8.39 19.12 -24.24
N ALA A 44 -7.47 20.04 -24.16
CA ALA A 44 -6.88 20.69 -25.32
C ALA A 44 -5.39 20.85 -25.07
N GLN A 45 -4.62 19.95 -25.63
CA GLN A 45 -3.43 20.25 -26.44
C GLN A 45 -2.68 18.96 -26.69
N ASP A 46 -2.48 18.70 -27.97
CA ASP A 46 -1.79 17.58 -28.58
C ASP A 46 -0.26 17.76 -28.38
N ASP A 47 0.20 17.48 -27.16
CA ASP A 47 1.61 17.23 -26.87
C ASP A 47 1.73 15.74 -26.62
N LYS A 48 2.51 15.07 -27.48
CA LYS A 48 2.90 13.68 -27.32
C LYS A 48 3.68 13.52 -26.02
N GLN A 49 2.99 13.43 -24.90
CA GLN A 49 3.60 13.05 -23.62
C GLN A 49 4.03 11.59 -23.75
N GLU A 50 5.32 11.37 -23.64
CA GLU A 50 5.86 10.02 -23.51
C GLU A 50 5.27 9.39 -22.24
N ILE A 51 4.66 8.21 -22.42
CA ILE A 51 4.08 7.44 -21.31
C ILE A 51 5.23 6.99 -20.40
N PRO A 52 5.20 7.30 -19.10
CA PRO A 52 6.23 6.84 -18.19
C PRO A 52 6.29 5.31 -18.17
N LYS A 53 7.45 4.79 -18.37
CA LYS A 53 7.71 3.36 -18.43
C LYS A 53 8.33 2.89 -17.11
N ALA A 54 7.61 2.07 -16.36
CA ALA A 54 8.16 1.44 -15.18
C ALA A 54 9.13 0.30 -15.58
N PHE A 55 10.29 0.28 -14.95
CA PHE A 55 11.29 -0.77 -15.19
C PHE A 55 10.94 -2.01 -14.35
N ILE A 56 10.59 -3.12 -15.00
CA ILE A 56 10.33 -4.39 -14.31
C ILE A 56 11.66 -5.11 -14.12
N ARG A 57 12.13 -5.16 -12.88
CA ARG A 57 13.23 -6.03 -12.47
C ARG A 57 12.66 -7.38 -12.07
N GLN A 58 13.04 -8.42 -12.78
CA GLN A 58 12.65 -9.79 -12.42
C GLN A 58 13.28 -10.22 -11.10
N SER A 59 12.44 -10.67 -10.17
CA SER A 59 12.86 -11.66 -9.17
C SER A 59 12.27 -13.02 -9.57
N ARG A 60 13.12 -13.99 -9.83
CA ARG A 60 12.75 -15.29 -10.42
C ARG A 60 11.93 -16.22 -9.51
N ASP A 61 11.71 -15.87 -8.25
CA ASP A 61 11.22 -16.81 -7.23
C ASP A 61 9.87 -16.45 -6.60
N ARG A 62 9.09 -15.51 -7.19
CA ARG A 62 7.86 -15.03 -6.53
C ARG A 62 6.64 -15.15 -7.42
N MET A 63 5.56 -15.69 -6.84
CA MET A 63 4.22 -15.78 -7.45
C MET A 63 3.50 -14.42 -7.50
N ASP A 64 4.22 -13.34 -7.65
CA ASP A 64 3.64 -12.00 -7.72
C ASP A 64 3.06 -11.78 -9.11
N LEU A 65 1.78 -11.43 -9.14
CA LEU A 65 1.10 -11.14 -10.40
C LEU A 65 1.37 -9.70 -10.81
N TYR A 66 2.30 -9.54 -11.76
CA TYR A 66 2.52 -8.29 -12.45
C TYR A 66 1.74 -8.25 -13.75
N TYR A 67 1.08 -7.15 -14.00
CA TYR A 67 0.37 -6.92 -15.25
C TYR A 67 1.03 -5.78 -16.00
N ALA A 68 1.63 -6.10 -17.14
CA ALA A 68 2.08 -5.08 -18.08
C ALA A 68 1.05 -4.93 -19.21
N LEU A 69 0.92 -3.73 -19.73
CA LEU A 69 -0.11 -3.35 -20.68
C LEU A 69 0.50 -2.98 -22.02
N GLY A 70 0.09 -3.66 -23.08
CA GLY A 70 0.31 -3.22 -24.43
C GLY A 70 -0.71 -2.15 -24.80
N MET A 71 -0.22 -0.96 -25.16
CA MET A 71 -1.05 0.19 -25.49
C MET A 71 -1.09 0.47 -26.98
N ASN A 72 -2.26 0.88 -27.47
CA ASN A 72 -2.43 1.47 -28.80
C ASN A 72 -3.14 2.81 -28.61
N GLY A 73 -2.36 3.89 -28.57
CA GLY A 73 -2.82 5.17 -28.04
C GLY A 73 -3.20 5.02 -26.57
N ASP A 74 -4.40 5.43 -26.21
CA ASP A 74 -4.98 5.28 -24.87
C ASP A 74 -5.69 3.93 -24.64
N ARG A 75 -5.87 3.12 -25.68
CA ARG A 75 -6.54 1.81 -25.58
C ARG A 75 -5.54 0.71 -25.17
N VAL A 76 -5.93 -0.08 -24.19
CA VAL A 76 -5.23 -1.31 -23.84
C VAL A 76 -5.54 -2.37 -24.88
N SER A 77 -4.52 -2.80 -25.63
CA SER A 77 -4.65 -3.81 -26.69
C SER A 77 -4.23 -5.21 -26.26
N LYS A 78 -3.42 -5.31 -25.18
CA LYS A 78 -2.93 -6.57 -24.67
C LYS A 78 -2.57 -6.45 -23.19
N ILE A 79 -2.77 -7.54 -22.44
CA ILE A 79 -2.34 -7.66 -21.05
C ILE A 79 -1.29 -8.77 -21.00
N TYR A 80 -0.13 -8.46 -20.46
CA TYR A 80 0.93 -9.42 -20.20
C TYR A 80 0.92 -9.77 -18.71
N ILE A 81 0.81 -11.04 -18.40
CA ILE A 81 0.79 -11.54 -17.03
C ILE A 81 2.18 -12.09 -16.72
N ASN A 82 2.86 -11.52 -15.72
CA ASN A 82 4.22 -11.86 -15.35
C ASN A 82 5.18 -11.89 -16.57
N PRO A 83 5.33 -10.79 -17.30
CA PRO A 83 6.21 -10.77 -18.45
C PRO A 83 7.64 -11.14 -18.05
N THR A 84 8.26 -12.00 -18.85
CA THR A 84 9.64 -12.47 -18.63
C THR A 84 10.68 -11.63 -19.36
N GLU A 85 10.24 -10.74 -20.23
CA GLU A 85 11.09 -9.87 -21.01
C GLU A 85 11.54 -8.67 -20.16
N GLU A 86 12.85 -8.43 -20.13
CA GLU A 86 13.41 -7.22 -19.53
C GLU A 86 13.22 -6.04 -20.48
N GLY A 87 12.65 -4.95 -19.97
CA GLY A 87 12.44 -3.74 -20.77
C GLY A 87 11.49 -2.76 -20.10
N GLU A 88 11.36 -1.61 -20.73
CA GLU A 88 10.38 -0.61 -20.32
C GLU A 88 8.97 -1.05 -20.75
N MET A 89 8.07 -1.19 -19.82
CA MET A 89 6.67 -1.56 -20.04
C MET A 89 5.71 -0.65 -19.26
N ASN A 90 4.51 -0.48 -19.80
CA ASN A 90 3.43 0.15 -19.06
C ASN A 90 2.94 -0.81 -17.98
N PHE A 91 3.05 -0.40 -16.74
CA PHE A 91 2.67 -1.22 -15.59
C PHE A 91 1.26 -0.87 -15.12
N SER A 92 0.43 -1.88 -14.86
CA SER A 92 -0.89 -1.68 -14.27
C SER A 92 -0.79 -1.47 -12.76
N MET A 93 -1.33 -0.36 -12.27
CA MET A 93 -1.45 -0.11 -10.82
C MET A 93 -2.60 -0.89 -10.18
N ASN A 94 -3.32 -1.73 -10.94
CA ASN A 94 -4.51 -2.46 -10.48
C ASN A 94 -5.63 -1.54 -9.95
N ILE A 95 -5.73 -0.32 -10.48
CA ILE A 95 -6.79 0.63 -10.18
C ILE A 95 -7.71 0.69 -11.39
N TYR A 96 -9.02 0.45 -11.16
CA TYR A 96 -10.01 0.35 -12.22
C TYR A 96 -11.21 1.26 -11.93
N VAL A 97 -11.62 2.00 -12.94
CA VAL A 97 -12.90 2.73 -12.93
C VAL A 97 -13.82 2.02 -13.90
N VAL A 98 -14.91 1.49 -13.39
CA VAL A 98 -15.82 0.63 -14.14
C VAL A 98 -17.26 1.01 -13.82
N GLU A 99 -18.13 1.04 -14.83
CA GLU A 99 -19.55 1.23 -14.61
C GLU A 99 -20.12 0.11 -13.72
N ARG A 100 -20.87 0.48 -12.69
CA ARG A 100 -21.38 -0.45 -11.67
C ARG A 100 -22.18 -1.62 -12.27
N GLU A 101 -23.13 -1.31 -13.17
CA GLU A 101 -24.00 -2.33 -13.77
C GLU A 101 -23.22 -3.28 -14.69
N PHE A 102 -22.20 -2.74 -15.38
CA PHE A 102 -21.30 -3.55 -16.19
C PHE A 102 -20.46 -4.49 -15.32
N LEU A 103 -19.90 -4.00 -14.22
CA LEU A 103 -19.12 -4.83 -13.28
C LEU A 103 -19.97 -5.95 -12.67
N ILE A 104 -21.23 -5.68 -12.31
CA ILE A 104 -22.15 -6.69 -11.78
C ILE A 104 -22.37 -7.80 -12.81
N ARG A 105 -22.63 -7.44 -14.07
CA ARG A 105 -22.81 -8.44 -15.15
C ARG A 105 -21.55 -9.27 -15.36
N MET A 106 -20.37 -8.64 -15.32
CA MET A 106 -19.10 -9.37 -15.44
C MET A 106 -18.89 -10.37 -14.30
N ILE A 107 -19.24 -10.00 -13.07
CA ILE A 107 -19.13 -10.86 -11.90
C ILE A 107 -20.13 -12.03 -11.99
N ASP A 108 -21.36 -11.78 -12.40
CA ASP A 108 -22.38 -12.81 -12.57
C ASP A 108 -21.94 -13.83 -13.65
N ASP A 109 -21.41 -13.35 -14.77
CA ASP A 109 -20.88 -14.19 -15.84
C ASP A 109 -19.67 -15.01 -15.37
N ALA A 110 -18.75 -14.37 -14.65
CA ALA A 110 -17.59 -15.04 -14.06
C ALA A 110 -17.99 -16.16 -13.10
N TYR A 111 -19.00 -15.93 -12.27
CA TYR A 111 -19.49 -16.93 -11.33
C TYR A 111 -20.04 -18.18 -12.05
N VAL A 112 -20.82 -17.98 -13.11
CA VAL A 112 -21.39 -19.06 -13.92
C VAL A 112 -20.31 -19.92 -14.59
N HIS A 113 -19.22 -19.27 -15.04
CA HIS A 113 -18.13 -19.93 -15.76
C HIS A 113 -16.97 -20.39 -14.86
N GLY A 114 -17.05 -20.19 -13.53
CA GLY A 114 -16.00 -20.57 -12.60
C GLY A 114 -14.72 -19.75 -12.74
N HIS A 115 -14.83 -18.54 -13.25
CA HIS A 115 -13.71 -17.59 -13.33
C HIS A 115 -13.42 -17.00 -11.96
N THR A 116 -12.14 -16.90 -11.59
CA THR A 116 -11.71 -16.48 -10.26
C THR A 116 -10.89 -15.19 -10.27
N TYR A 117 -10.09 -15.00 -11.33
CA TYR A 117 -9.12 -13.89 -11.38
C TYR A 117 -9.62 -12.77 -12.31
N PHE A 118 -9.82 -11.61 -11.74
CA PHE A 118 -10.39 -10.46 -12.46
C PHE A 118 -9.60 -10.10 -13.72
N VAL A 119 -8.30 -9.91 -13.62
CA VAL A 119 -7.48 -9.51 -14.78
C VAL A 119 -7.34 -10.66 -15.79
N ARG A 120 -6.89 -11.83 -15.32
CA ARG A 120 -6.60 -12.97 -16.19
C ARG A 120 -7.83 -13.55 -16.87
N ASP A 121 -8.92 -13.71 -16.09
CA ASP A 121 -10.07 -14.46 -16.59
C ASP A 121 -11.17 -13.57 -17.18
N LEU A 122 -11.28 -12.31 -16.72
CA LEU A 122 -12.31 -11.39 -17.20
C LEU A 122 -11.75 -10.35 -18.17
N LEU A 123 -10.66 -9.68 -17.86
CA LEU A 123 -10.15 -8.62 -18.71
C LEU A 123 -9.34 -9.16 -19.89
N ASP A 124 -8.33 -10.00 -19.65
CA ASP A 124 -7.41 -10.49 -20.67
C ASP A 124 -8.15 -11.35 -21.72
N LYS A 125 -8.98 -12.31 -21.27
CA LYS A 125 -9.75 -13.16 -22.20
C LYS A 125 -10.80 -12.40 -23.05
N GLN A 126 -11.18 -11.23 -22.62
CA GLN A 126 -12.19 -10.41 -23.32
C GLN A 126 -11.60 -9.11 -23.88
N ILE A 127 -10.29 -8.96 -23.92
CA ILE A 127 -9.59 -7.73 -24.32
C ILE A 127 -10.03 -7.21 -25.68
N ASP A 128 -10.30 -8.09 -26.63
CA ASP A 128 -10.76 -7.74 -27.97
C ASP A 128 -12.19 -7.19 -28.01
N ARG A 129 -13.00 -7.55 -27.01
CA ARG A 129 -14.43 -7.17 -26.91
C ARG A 129 -14.65 -5.97 -26.01
N LEU A 130 -13.72 -5.72 -25.09
CA LEU A 130 -13.79 -4.64 -24.13
C LEU A 130 -13.10 -3.39 -24.68
N ASP A 131 -13.66 -2.22 -24.42
CA ASP A 131 -12.97 -0.95 -24.64
C ASP A 131 -12.31 -0.51 -23.33
N ILE A 132 -11.11 -1.04 -23.09
CA ILE A 132 -10.32 -0.72 -21.91
C ILE A 132 -9.40 0.43 -22.27
N ARG A 133 -9.50 1.54 -21.54
CA ARG A 133 -8.65 2.72 -21.68
C ARG A 133 -7.66 2.78 -20.54
N GLY A 134 -6.41 3.09 -20.85
CA GLY A 134 -5.36 3.33 -19.88
C GLY A 134 -5.23 4.81 -19.58
N PHE A 135 -5.24 5.15 -18.30
CA PHE A 135 -4.88 6.47 -17.81
C PHE A 135 -3.44 6.42 -17.31
N CYS A 136 -2.56 7.22 -17.93
CA CYS A 136 -1.16 7.27 -17.56
C CYS A 136 -0.97 8.19 -16.34
N TYR A 137 -0.21 7.72 -15.37
CA TYR A 137 0.10 8.46 -14.16
C TYR A 137 1.61 8.61 -14.01
N ASP A 138 2.07 9.86 -13.96
CA ASP A 138 3.49 10.24 -13.93
C ASP A 138 4.01 10.51 -12.52
N GLY A 139 3.18 10.28 -11.50
CA GLY A 139 3.52 10.55 -10.12
C GLY A 139 4.30 9.42 -9.45
N TYR A 140 4.52 9.58 -8.13
CA TYR A 140 5.18 8.58 -7.31
C TYR A 140 4.32 7.31 -7.21
N VAL A 141 4.85 6.20 -7.68
CA VAL A 141 4.20 4.87 -7.63
C VAL A 141 5.17 3.85 -7.07
N VAL A 142 4.69 3.04 -6.15
CA VAL A 142 5.43 1.87 -5.63
C VAL A 142 4.54 0.65 -5.65
N ASN A 143 5.15 -0.50 -5.86
CA ASN A 143 4.48 -1.79 -5.78
C ASN A 143 5.03 -2.57 -4.58
N ILE A 144 4.20 -2.73 -3.55
CA ILE A 144 4.52 -3.50 -2.35
C ILE A 144 3.96 -4.91 -2.54
N HIS A 145 4.83 -5.89 -2.67
CA HIS A 145 4.46 -7.28 -2.95
C HIS A 145 4.98 -8.26 -1.89
N ASP A 146 5.93 -7.84 -1.06
CA ASP A 146 6.50 -8.64 0.01
C ASP A 146 7.01 -7.79 1.18
N THR A 147 7.50 -8.44 2.20
CA THR A 147 8.06 -7.80 3.40
C THR A 147 9.28 -6.95 3.09
N GLN A 148 10.12 -7.40 2.14
CA GLN A 148 11.31 -6.67 1.72
C GLN A 148 10.94 -5.35 1.04
N SER A 149 10.07 -5.40 0.03
CA SER A 149 9.60 -4.19 -0.67
C SER A 149 8.83 -3.24 0.27
N TYR A 150 8.05 -3.79 1.20
CA TYR A 150 7.40 -2.98 2.23
C TYR A 150 8.44 -2.23 3.09
N PHE A 151 9.48 -2.90 3.52
CA PHE A 151 10.54 -2.28 4.30
C PHE A 151 11.28 -1.21 3.51
N GLU A 152 11.76 -1.55 2.31
CA GLU A 152 12.52 -0.65 1.44
C GLU A 152 11.74 0.63 1.13
N GLU A 153 10.46 0.51 0.79
CA GLU A 153 9.63 1.67 0.46
C GLU A 153 9.34 2.54 1.69
N ASN A 154 9.19 1.96 2.89
CA ASN A 154 9.10 2.77 4.11
C ASN A 154 10.42 3.52 4.40
N MET A 155 11.57 2.87 4.20
CA MET A 155 12.87 3.53 4.38
C MET A 155 13.08 4.64 3.33
N ARG A 156 12.63 4.45 2.09
CA ARG A 156 12.69 5.48 1.04
C ARG A 156 11.90 6.75 1.41
N LEU A 157 10.80 6.62 2.15
CA LEU A 157 10.02 7.77 2.62
C LEU A 157 10.76 8.62 3.67
N LEU A 158 11.86 8.14 4.25
CA LEU A 158 12.72 8.96 5.11
C LEU A 158 13.53 9.99 4.31
N GLN A 159 13.56 9.89 2.99
CA GLN A 159 14.15 10.89 2.10
C GLN A 159 13.09 11.95 1.75
N GLU A 160 13.42 13.20 1.97
CA GLU A 160 12.49 14.33 1.79
C GLU A 160 11.90 14.40 0.37
N GLU A 161 12.68 14.06 -0.64
CA GLU A 161 12.23 14.05 -2.04
C GLU A 161 11.07 13.06 -2.24
N ASN A 162 11.21 11.82 -1.76
CA ASN A 162 10.19 10.78 -1.88
C ASN A 162 8.95 11.11 -1.02
N LEU A 163 9.17 11.62 0.18
CA LEU A 163 8.10 12.07 1.07
C LEU A 163 7.26 13.15 0.40
N ASN A 164 7.92 14.16 -0.18
CA ASN A 164 7.26 15.23 -0.89
C ASN A 164 6.57 14.76 -2.16
N ALA A 165 7.18 13.85 -2.93
CA ALA A 165 6.56 13.27 -4.13
C ALA A 165 5.25 12.54 -3.81
N LEU A 166 5.15 11.88 -2.65
CA LEU A 166 3.95 11.17 -2.22
C LEU A 166 2.88 12.09 -1.62
N PHE A 167 3.27 13.04 -0.74
CA PHE A 167 2.30 13.77 0.08
C PHE A 167 2.01 15.20 -0.40
N SER A 168 2.91 15.82 -1.19
CA SER A 168 2.74 17.21 -1.59
C SER A 168 1.79 17.44 -2.77
N PRO A 169 1.73 16.57 -3.80
CA PRO A 169 0.89 16.83 -4.96
C PRO A 169 -0.60 16.78 -4.65
N ASN A 170 -1.00 15.88 -3.76
CA ASN A 170 -2.40 15.66 -3.43
C ASN A 170 -2.58 15.39 -1.94
N GLN A 171 -3.65 15.95 -1.37
CA GLN A 171 -4.00 15.66 0.00
C GLN A 171 -4.50 14.21 0.12
N ILE A 172 -3.86 13.42 1.02
CA ILE A 172 -4.29 12.06 1.33
C ILE A 172 -5.31 12.12 2.45
N TYR A 173 -6.54 11.71 2.18
CA TYR A 173 -7.62 11.66 3.17
C TYR A 173 -7.58 10.36 3.94
N THR A 174 -7.34 10.43 5.23
CA THR A 174 -7.35 9.29 6.14
C THR A 174 -8.25 9.56 7.33
N LYS A 175 -8.55 8.51 8.12
CA LYS A 175 -9.32 8.68 9.35
C LYS A 175 -8.54 9.56 10.32
N ILE A 176 -9.13 10.69 10.70
CA ILE A 176 -8.57 11.62 11.68
C ILE A 176 -8.68 10.98 13.06
N ARG A 177 -7.58 11.02 13.83
CA ARG A 177 -7.51 10.66 15.24
C ARG A 177 -6.89 11.81 16.03
N ASP A 178 -7.50 12.14 17.15
CA ASP A 178 -6.97 13.13 18.08
C ASP A 178 -6.03 12.45 19.08
N ASP A 179 -4.84 12.04 18.58
CA ASP A 179 -3.78 11.50 19.43
C ASP A 179 -2.94 12.64 20.03
N ASN A 180 -2.31 12.38 21.17
CA ASN A 180 -1.41 13.36 21.80
C ASN A 180 -0.19 13.61 20.89
N PRO A 181 0.40 14.81 20.92
CA PRO A 181 1.68 15.06 20.28
C PRO A 181 2.76 14.07 20.77
N THR A 182 3.66 13.69 19.88
CA THR A 182 4.82 12.88 20.24
C THR A 182 5.68 13.55 21.29
N ARG A 183 6.11 12.79 22.29
CA ARG A 183 6.93 13.26 23.40
C ARG A 183 8.35 12.71 23.30
N TYR A 184 9.32 13.60 23.30
CA TYR A 184 10.72 13.27 23.44
C TYR A 184 11.16 13.53 24.87
N ILE A 185 11.57 12.51 25.59
CA ILE A 185 11.98 12.60 26.99
C ILE A 185 13.46 13.03 27.04
N ASN A 186 13.83 13.73 28.08
CA ASN A 186 15.19 14.25 28.23
C ASN A 186 16.25 13.12 28.16
N GLY A 187 17.20 13.27 27.24
CA GLY A 187 18.22 12.26 26.94
C GLY A 187 17.91 11.35 25.76
N SER A 188 16.70 11.41 25.22
CA SER A 188 16.38 10.69 23.99
C SER A 188 17.11 11.25 22.77
N LYS A 189 17.35 10.40 21.78
CA LYS A 189 17.96 10.81 20.50
C LYS A 189 17.10 10.29 19.35
N ALA A 190 16.79 11.17 18.40
CA ALA A 190 16.11 10.81 17.17
C ALA A 190 16.90 11.38 15.98
N LYS A 191 17.22 10.51 14.99
CA LYS A 191 17.97 10.91 13.79
C LYS A 191 17.39 10.20 12.57
N ASN A 192 16.97 10.98 11.58
CA ASN A 192 16.36 10.49 10.35
C ASN A 192 15.17 9.56 10.64
N VAL A 193 14.13 10.09 11.32
CA VAL A 193 12.99 9.31 11.81
C VAL A 193 11.69 9.95 11.38
N MET A 194 10.78 9.15 10.84
CA MET A 194 9.39 9.55 10.65
C MET A 194 8.58 9.04 11.84
N VAL A 195 7.92 9.94 12.56
CA VAL A 195 7.20 9.62 13.80
C VAL A 195 5.79 10.15 13.72
N ALA A 196 4.83 9.25 13.92
CA ALA A 196 3.41 9.62 14.01
C ALA A 196 3.03 10.08 15.43
N ASP A 197 1.84 10.63 15.59
CA ASP A 197 1.32 11.14 16.87
C ASP A 197 1.25 10.06 17.96
N GLY A 198 1.23 10.51 19.21
CA GLY A 198 1.06 9.65 20.38
C GLY A 198 2.31 8.87 20.82
N CYS A 199 3.44 9.02 20.10
CA CYS A 199 4.66 8.30 20.45
C CYS A 199 5.33 8.89 21.72
N VAL A 200 6.05 8.02 22.42
CA VAL A 200 6.92 8.40 23.56
C VAL A 200 8.31 7.84 23.32
N ILE A 201 9.29 8.72 23.22
CA ILE A 201 10.69 8.33 22.93
C ILE A 201 11.57 8.73 24.12
N GLU A 202 12.09 7.71 24.81
CA GLU A 202 13.03 7.83 25.95
C GLU A 202 14.43 7.30 25.60
N GLY A 203 14.51 6.46 24.55
CA GLY A 203 15.75 5.85 24.04
C GLY A 203 16.33 6.53 22.80
N GLU A 204 17.05 5.78 22.01
CA GLU A 204 17.68 6.21 20.77
C GLU A 204 16.97 5.59 19.56
N VAL A 205 16.60 6.42 18.58
CA VAL A 205 15.95 5.99 17.34
C VAL A 205 16.71 6.55 16.15
N GLU A 206 17.09 5.69 15.20
CA GLU A 206 17.81 6.07 13.99
C GLU A 206 17.20 5.37 12.76
N ASN A 207 17.09 6.09 11.64
CA ASN A 207 16.64 5.55 10.34
C ASN A 207 15.38 4.67 10.47
N SER A 208 14.31 5.17 11.08
CA SER A 208 13.17 4.33 11.42
C SER A 208 11.84 5.05 11.20
N VAL A 209 10.80 4.26 10.94
CA VAL A 209 9.42 4.73 10.81
C VAL A 209 8.62 4.23 12.01
N LEU A 210 8.11 5.15 12.82
CA LEU A 210 7.30 4.87 14.02
C LEU A 210 5.85 5.28 13.78
N PHE A 211 4.96 4.31 13.83
CA PHE A 211 3.52 4.54 13.75
C PHE A 211 2.99 5.05 15.10
N ARG A 212 1.71 5.37 15.12
CA ARG A 212 1.04 5.99 16.28
C ARG A 212 1.21 5.17 17.55
N GLY A 213 1.43 5.88 18.67
CA GLY A 213 1.47 5.27 20.00
C GLY A 213 2.68 4.37 20.27
N VAL A 214 3.70 4.42 19.42
CA VAL A 214 4.93 3.65 19.68
C VAL A 214 5.66 4.21 20.90
N HIS A 215 6.08 3.31 21.79
CA HIS A 215 6.87 3.65 22.96
C HIS A 215 8.27 3.03 22.84
N VAL A 216 9.29 3.86 22.97
CA VAL A 216 10.70 3.45 23.01
C VAL A 216 11.24 3.79 24.40
N GLY A 217 11.49 2.77 25.20
CA GLY A 217 11.90 2.85 26.61
C GLY A 217 13.31 3.41 26.80
N LYS A 218 13.64 3.68 28.05
CA LYS A 218 14.92 4.27 28.43
C LYS A 218 16.08 3.35 28.07
N GLY A 219 17.11 3.88 27.40
CA GLY A 219 18.28 3.10 26.97
C GLY A 219 17.99 2.12 25.85
N ALA A 220 16.75 2.03 25.37
CA ALA A 220 16.43 1.21 24.21
C ALA A 220 17.02 1.81 22.93
N LYS A 221 17.35 0.94 21.96
CA LYS A 221 17.91 1.32 20.67
C LYS A 221 17.06 0.76 19.54
N VAL A 222 16.60 1.65 18.68
CA VAL A 222 15.80 1.31 17.49
C VAL A 222 16.55 1.82 16.27
N LYS A 223 16.91 0.92 15.35
CA LYS A 223 17.65 1.28 14.15
C LYS A 223 17.15 0.52 12.93
N ASN A 224 16.99 1.25 11.82
CA ASN A 224 16.51 0.66 10.57
C ASN A 224 15.23 -0.18 10.76
N CYS A 225 14.21 0.38 11.42
CA CYS A 225 13.02 -0.36 11.81
C CYS A 225 11.73 0.30 11.27
N VAL A 226 10.71 -0.53 11.07
CA VAL A 226 9.32 -0.09 10.86
C VAL A 226 8.49 -0.63 12.02
N LEU A 227 8.13 0.23 12.96
CA LEU A 227 7.36 -0.16 14.15
C LEU A 227 5.91 0.29 13.97
N MET A 228 5.00 -0.67 13.85
CA MET A 228 3.58 -0.36 13.69
C MET A 228 2.95 0.03 15.03
N GLN A 229 1.72 0.42 14.94
CA GLN A 229 0.88 1.04 15.95
C GLN A 229 0.92 0.35 17.31
N ASP A 230 1.07 1.15 18.37
CA ASP A 230 1.07 0.70 19.77
C ASP A 230 2.16 -0.36 20.09
N THR A 231 3.25 -0.36 19.32
CA THR A 231 4.44 -1.18 19.62
C THR A 231 5.20 -0.57 20.80
N VAL A 232 5.59 -1.43 21.74
CA VAL A 232 6.39 -1.06 22.92
C VAL A 232 7.75 -1.75 22.83
N VAL A 233 8.81 -0.97 22.79
CA VAL A 233 10.20 -1.43 22.98
C VAL A 233 10.60 -1.04 24.40
N GLU A 234 10.71 -2.01 25.29
CA GLU A 234 10.99 -1.77 26.71
C GLU A 234 12.42 -1.31 26.95
N ASP A 235 12.73 -0.97 28.20
CA ASP A 235 14.01 -0.40 28.59
C ASP A 235 15.19 -1.30 28.19
N ASN A 236 16.28 -0.68 27.74
CA ASN A 236 17.51 -1.36 27.34
C ASN A 236 17.36 -2.43 26.23
N ALA A 237 16.19 -2.55 25.60
CA ALA A 237 16.00 -3.43 24.46
C ALA A 237 16.67 -2.85 23.19
N SER A 238 17.09 -3.71 22.28
CA SER A 238 17.71 -3.31 21.02
C SER A 238 17.02 -3.98 19.83
N VAL A 239 16.56 -3.19 18.89
CA VAL A 239 15.92 -3.69 17.66
C VAL A 239 16.60 -3.08 16.44
N GLU A 240 17.04 -3.92 15.51
CA GLU A 240 17.69 -3.50 14.27
C GLU A 240 17.20 -4.34 13.10
N TYR A 241 16.80 -3.69 12.00
CA TYR A 241 16.14 -4.31 10.85
C TYR A 241 14.93 -5.17 11.24
N VAL A 242 14.02 -4.55 12.00
CA VAL A 242 12.80 -5.20 12.51
C VAL A 242 11.57 -4.49 11.95
N ILE A 243 10.60 -5.30 11.54
CA ILE A 243 9.25 -4.85 11.23
C ILE A 243 8.34 -5.44 12.31
N THR A 244 7.66 -4.61 13.07
CA THR A 244 6.62 -5.09 13.99
C THR A 244 5.25 -4.82 13.41
N ASP A 245 4.30 -5.74 13.59
CA ASP A 245 2.88 -5.44 13.45
C ASP A 245 2.37 -4.75 14.75
N LYS A 246 1.08 -4.47 14.81
CA LYS A 246 0.45 -3.69 15.89
C LYS A 246 0.48 -4.39 17.24
N ASN A 247 0.57 -3.59 18.32
CA ASN A 247 0.53 -4.07 19.70
C ASN A 247 1.62 -5.10 20.05
N VAL A 248 2.77 -5.00 19.43
CA VAL A 248 3.93 -5.84 19.75
C VAL A 248 4.63 -5.27 20.99
N ARG A 249 5.17 -6.16 21.83
CA ARG A 249 6.01 -5.80 22.96
C ARG A 249 7.36 -6.51 22.87
N VAL A 250 8.42 -5.73 22.77
CA VAL A 250 9.80 -6.22 22.90
C VAL A 250 10.21 -6.00 24.34
N THR A 251 10.50 -7.08 25.06
CA THR A 251 10.74 -7.06 26.50
C THR A 251 12.10 -6.44 26.86
N GLU A 252 12.23 -5.98 28.10
CA GLU A 252 13.43 -5.33 28.62
C GLU A 252 14.71 -6.12 28.32
N GLY A 253 15.75 -5.42 27.86
CA GLY A 253 17.05 -5.98 27.55
C GLY A 253 17.10 -6.96 26.37
N LYS A 254 15.99 -7.20 25.69
CA LYS A 254 15.92 -8.08 24.52
C LYS A 254 16.63 -7.48 23.32
N SER A 255 17.32 -8.33 22.55
CA SER A 255 17.92 -7.94 21.26
C SER A 255 17.27 -8.72 20.11
N LEU A 256 16.77 -7.99 19.12
CA LEU A 256 16.26 -8.53 17.86
C LEU A 256 17.02 -7.87 16.71
N THR A 257 17.76 -8.65 15.95
CA THR A 257 18.57 -8.13 14.86
C THR A 257 18.33 -8.92 13.57
N GLY A 258 17.85 -8.23 12.55
CA GLY A 258 17.82 -8.68 11.17
C GLY A 258 18.99 -8.12 10.38
N ASN A 259 18.84 -8.03 9.08
CA ASN A 259 19.76 -7.35 8.18
C ASN A 259 18.99 -6.70 7.01
N GLU A 260 19.71 -5.97 6.18
CA GLU A 260 19.12 -5.20 5.06
C GLU A 260 18.34 -6.08 4.07
N SER A 261 18.79 -7.30 3.82
CA SER A 261 18.14 -8.23 2.89
C SER A 261 17.15 -9.19 3.56
N TYR A 262 17.08 -9.18 4.89
CA TYR A 262 16.17 -10.03 5.65
C TYR A 262 15.79 -9.38 6.98
N GLN A 263 14.60 -8.79 7.04
CA GLN A 263 14.08 -8.17 8.25
C GLN A 263 13.41 -9.21 9.16
N VAL A 264 13.57 -9.02 10.46
CA VAL A 264 12.80 -9.80 11.44
C VAL A 264 11.39 -9.25 11.49
N TYR A 265 10.40 -10.07 11.14
CA TYR A 265 8.98 -9.71 11.26
C TYR A 265 8.40 -10.26 12.57
N VAL A 266 7.75 -9.39 13.33
CA VAL A 266 7.05 -9.75 14.58
C VAL A 266 5.56 -9.53 14.39
N SER A 267 4.77 -10.59 14.51
CA SER A 267 3.33 -10.57 14.29
C SER A 267 2.58 -9.82 15.38
N LYS A 268 1.38 -9.37 15.04
CA LYS A 268 0.49 -8.58 15.91
C LYS A 268 0.30 -9.20 17.30
N GLY A 269 0.46 -8.35 18.32
CA GLY A 269 0.18 -8.72 19.72
C GLY A 269 1.20 -9.66 20.35
N GLN A 270 2.29 -9.97 19.66
CA GLN A 270 3.35 -10.81 20.22
C GLN A 270 4.16 -10.07 21.27
N VAL A 271 4.61 -10.84 22.27
CA VAL A 271 5.59 -10.44 23.28
C VAL A 271 6.86 -11.26 23.03
N VAL A 272 7.98 -10.61 22.84
CA VAL A 272 9.27 -11.23 22.46
C VAL A 272 10.39 -10.79 23.37
#